data_256317c973774653498b7c54313d05ea
#
_entry.id   256317c973774653498b7c54313d05ea
#
_cell.length_a   1.000
_cell.length_b   1.000
_cell.length_c   1.000
_cell.angle_alpha   90.00
_cell.angle_beta   90.00
_cell.angle_gamma   90.00
#
_symmetry.space_group_name_H-M   'P 1'
#
loop_
_entity.id
_entity.type
_entity.pdbx_description
1 polymer ?
#
loop_
_entity_poly.entity_id
_entity_poly.type
_entity_poly.pdbx_seq_one_letter_code
_entity_poly.pdbx_strand_id
1 'polypeptide(L)'
;MEKSRRERMEWLVIMLVVSLLCMIPCMGKLLPQGDDMTFHILRIESVYHAIKTGQGFPAYIYDKLLEGYGYGAGIFYPDILLLPAILLRFMGLSPAGAMKGYIFLLLLLTCYTSYRAGKVIGKSHFVGLVTMVLYTMGHYHLEDIYRRSAMGEVVAMAFIPLVFLALYDYTEREERRKGLLCLVFSGLLLCHTISFVLCVGIAVVWVLIRIRKVWDKKHILGVLAEILGCVLLTAFYWIPVLEQFADGTFYVSTNPAFETQDEMMTMLGIVSGRLSVSFAELGIFLLLVMLGLRSQIKNKKAILCLCLAVGLLLI
;
A
#
# COMPACT_ATOMS: atom_id res chain seq x y z
N MET A 1 28.52 18.20 -5.01
CA MET A 1 27.40 18.86 -4.30
C MET A 1 26.28 19.31 -5.25
N GLU A 2 26.59 19.97 -6.36
CA GLU A 2 25.62 20.53 -7.30
C GLU A 2 24.71 19.46 -7.97
N LYS A 3 25.29 18.35 -8.46
CA LYS A 3 24.52 17.22 -9.05
C LYS A 3 23.50 16.66 -8.07
N SER A 4 23.87 16.46 -6.81
CA SER A 4 22.97 15.94 -5.77
C SER A 4 21.85 16.92 -5.43
N ARG A 5 22.10 18.23 -5.48
CA ARG A 5 21.10 19.28 -5.27
C ARG A 5 20.10 19.32 -6.43
N ARG A 6 20.61 19.26 -7.68
CA ARG A 6 19.79 19.21 -8.89
C ARG A 6 18.87 17.98 -8.89
N GLU A 7 19.41 16.77 -8.65
CA GLU A 7 18.61 15.56 -8.55
C GLU A 7 17.52 15.66 -7.47
N ARG A 8 17.84 16.32 -6.34
CA ARG A 8 16.86 16.53 -5.26
C ARG A 8 15.74 17.46 -5.67
N MET A 9 16.04 18.54 -6.35
CA MET A 9 15.01 19.46 -6.83
C MET A 9 14.15 18.81 -7.91
N GLU A 10 14.77 18.07 -8.82
CA GLU A 10 14.08 17.39 -9.92
C GLU A 10 13.04 16.40 -9.40
N TRP A 11 13.41 15.48 -8.51
CA TRP A 11 12.42 14.52 -8.02
C TRP A 11 11.33 15.17 -7.16
N LEU A 12 11.63 16.23 -6.40
CA LEU A 12 10.61 16.96 -5.62
C LEU A 12 9.59 17.65 -6.54
N VAL A 13 10.06 18.31 -7.61
CA VAL A 13 9.18 18.95 -8.58
C VAL A 13 8.31 17.93 -9.28
N ILE A 14 8.90 16.83 -9.78
CA ILE A 14 8.14 15.78 -10.47
C ILE A 14 7.15 15.10 -9.50
N MET A 15 7.53 14.81 -8.26
CA MET A 15 6.64 14.29 -7.23
C MET A 15 5.43 15.18 -7.03
N LEU A 16 5.64 16.49 -6.87
CA LEU A 16 4.55 17.45 -6.69
C LEU A 16 3.64 17.51 -7.93
N VAL A 17 4.24 17.58 -9.13
CA VAL A 17 3.48 17.61 -10.39
C VAL A 17 2.65 16.35 -10.57
N VAL A 18 3.23 15.16 -10.37
CA VAL A 18 2.52 13.87 -10.47
C VAL A 18 1.38 13.82 -9.47
N SER A 19 1.63 14.18 -8.20
CA SER A 19 0.59 14.18 -7.17
C SER A 19 -0.54 15.15 -7.48
N LEU A 20 -0.24 16.34 -7.99
CA LEU A 20 -1.27 17.32 -8.38
C LEU A 20 -2.07 16.86 -9.61
N LEU A 21 -1.41 16.26 -10.61
CA LEU A 21 -2.11 15.68 -11.77
C LEU A 21 -3.07 14.56 -11.34
N CYS A 22 -2.63 13.67 -10.45
CA CYS A 22 -3.49 12.63 -9.89
C CYS A 22 -4.66 13.22 -9.08
N MET A 23 -4.52 14.40 -8.48
CA MET A 23 -5.59 15.06 -7.70
C MET A 23 -6.66 15.76 -8.55
N ILE A 24 -6.49 15.87 -9.86
CA ILE A 24 -7.46 16.58 -10.74
C ILE A 24 -8.91 16.13 -10.49
N PRO A 25 -9.25 14.81 -10.37
CA PRO A 25 -10.63 14.39 -10.09
C PRO A 25 -11.18 14.88 -8.75
N CYS A 26 -10.30 15.21 -7.79
CA CYS A 26 -10.67 15.74 -6.46
C CYS A 26 -10.78 17.27 -6.39
N MET A 27 -10.45 18.00 -7.47
CA MET A 27 -10.46 19.48 -7.44
C MET A 27 -11.87 20.09 -7.40
N GLY A 28 -12.91 19.33 -7.72
CA GLY A 28 -14.30 19.76 -7.61
C GLY A 28 -14.74 19.99 -6.16
N LYS A 29 -15.96 20.54 -5.96
CA LYS A 29 -16.53 20.72 -4.61
C LYS A 29 -16.79 19.39 -3.91
N LEU A 30 -17.21 18.38 -4.65
CA LEU A 30 -17.55 17.05 -4.15
C LEU A 30 -16.32 16.12 -4.22
N LEU A 31 -16.33 15.08 -3.40
CA LEU A 31 -15.44 13.92 -3.58
C LEU A 31 -15.99 13.02 -4.68
N PRO A 32 -15.13 12.33 -5.43
CA PRO A 32 -15.57 11.20 -6.25
C PRO A 32 -16.34 10.22 -5.37
N GLN A 33 -17.51 9.79 -5.81
CA GLN A 33 -18.31 8.78 -5.11
C GLN A 33 -17.84 7.40 -5.57
N GLY A 34 -16.80 6.88 -4.91
CA GLY A 34 -16.39 5.49 -5.08
C GLY A 34 -17.17 4.57 -4.14
N ASP A 35 -17.01 3.26 -4.33
CA ASP A 35 -17.77 2.23 -3.62
C ASP A 35 -17.66 2.37 -2.09
N ASP A 36 -16.45 2.58 -1.56
CA ASP A 36 -16.17 2.62 -0.11
C ASP A 36 -15.95 4.05 0.45
N MET A 37 -16.08 5.10 -0.36
CA MET A 37 -15.76 6.48 0.07
C MET A 37 -16.53 6.91 1.32
N THR A 38 -17.83 6.64 1.34
CA THR A 38 -18.70 6.99 2.46
C THR A 38 -18.27 6.27 3.74
N PHE A 39 -17.95 4.98 3.64
CA PHE A 39 -17.47 4.19 4.77
C PHE A 39 -16.18 4.77 5.36
N HIS A 40 -15.22 5.14 4.53
CA HIS A 40 -13.96 5.71 5.02
C HIS A 40 -14.13 7.10 5.64
N ILE A 41 -15.04 7.93 5.12
CA ILE A 41 -15.39 9.21 5.74
C ILE A 41 -16.03 8.98 7.12
N LEU A 42 -16.95 8.03 7.22
CA LEU A 42 -17.61 7.69 8.51
C LEU A 42 -16.59 7.19 9.53
N ARG A 43 -15.59 6.40 9.13
CA ARG A 43 -14.48 5.99 10.01
C ARG A 43 -13.70 7.19 10.55
N ILE A 44 -13.29 8.11 9.66
CA ILE A 44 -12.57 9.33 10.06
C ILE A 44 -13.39 10.15 11.04
N GLU A 45 -14.69 10.36 10.77
CA GLU A 45 -15.58 11.13 11.65
C GLU A 45 -15.81 10.44 12.99
N SER A 46 -15.97 9.12 12.99
CA SER A 46 -16.16 8.34 14.23
C SER A 46 -14.95 8.43 15.14
N VAL A 47 -13.74 8.25 14.60
CA VAL A 47 -12.51 8.36 15.38
C VAL A 47 -12.25 9.81 15.82
N TYR A 48 -12.47 10.78 14.92
CA TYR A 48 -12.41 12.21 15.29
C TYR A 48 -13.33 12.52 16.47
N HIS A 49 -14.56 12.00 16.44
CA HIS A 49 -15.52 12.18 17.51
C HIS A 49 -15.06 11.49 18.81
N ALA A 50 -14.65 10.22 18.74
CA ALA A 50 -14.17 9.46 19.89
C ALA A 50 -13.01 10.16 20.61
N ILE A 51 -12.03 10.66 19.87
CA ILE A 51 -10.92 11.43 20.45
C ILE A 51 -11.42 12.74 21.06
N LYS A 52 -12.30 13.48 20.37
CA LYS A 52 -12.82 14.77 20.81
C LYS A 52 -13.67 14.67 22.10
N THR A 53 -14.36 13.54 22.29
CA THR A 53 -15.20 13.29 23.47
C THR A 53 -14.47 12.55 24.60
N GLY A 54 -13.18 12.26 24.43
CA GLY A 54 -12.37 11.60 25.45
C GLY A 54 -12.60 10.08 25.56
N GLN A 55 -13.25 9.45 24.57
CA GLN A 55 -13.41 7.99 24.52
C GLN A 55 -12.10 7.25 24.19
N GLY A 56 -11.08 7.98 23.68
CA GLY A 56 -9.74 7.46 23.43
C GLY A 56 -9.50 6.99 22.00
N PHE A 57 -8.32 6.38 21.83
CA PHE A 57 -7.84 5.80 20.57
C PHE A 57 -7.03 4.53 20.90
N PRO A 58 -7.20 3.41 20.17
CA PRO A 58 -8.06 3.22 18.99
C PRO A 58 -9.56 3.16 19.33
N ALA A 59 -10.41 3.54 18.37
CA ALA A 59 -11.86 3.47 18.48
C ALA A 59 -12.35 2.15 17.89
N TYR A 60 -12.52 1.13 18.72
CA TYR A 60 -12.98 -0.20 18.26
C TYR A 60 -14.46 -0.21 17.86
N ILE A 61 -15.28 0.62 18.51
CA ILE A 61 -16.71 0.75 18.25
C ILE A 61 -17.01 2.21 17.87
N TYR A 62 -17.70 2.39 16.78
CA TYR A 62 -18.17 3.69 16.30
C TYR A 62 -19.57 3.94 16.86
N ASP A 63 -19.66 4.54 18.03
CA ASP A 63 -20.84 4.66 18.88
C ASP A 63 -22.04 5.36 18.25
N LYS A 64 -21.80 6.25 17.30
CA LYS A 64 -22.86 7.01 16.61
C LYS A 64 -23.44 6.34 15.38
N LEU A 65 -22.86 5.25 14.93
CA LEU A 65 -23.37 4.55 13.77
C LEU A 65 -24.52 3.63 14.16
N LEU A 66 -25.32 3.23 13.17
CA LEU A 66 -26.48 2.36 13.34
C LEU A 66 -27.48 2.93 14.38
N GLU A 67 -27.85 4.21 14.23
CA GLU A 67 -28.83 4.90 15.09
C GLU A 67 -28.41 4.93 16.59
N GLY A 68 -27.09 4.86 16.86
CA GLY A 68 -26.54 4.88 18.22
C GLY A 68 -26.35 3.51 18.87
N TYR A 69 -26.65 2.41 18.15
CA TYR A 69 -26.33 1.06 18.62
C TYR A 69 -24.83 0.77 18.58
N GLY A 70 -24.09 1.53 17.78
CA GLY A 70 -22.66 1.34 17.59
C GLY A 70 -22.33 0.34 16.49
N TYR A 71 -21.12 0.47 15.92
CA TYR A 71 -20.62 -0.41 14.87
C TYR A 71 -19.18 -0.82 15.16
N GLY A 72 -18.92 -2.11 15.31
CA GLY A 72 -17.64 -2.68 15.70
C GLY A 72 -16.59 -2.76 14.57
N ALA A 73 -16.72 -1.94 13.52
CA ALA A 73 -15.79 -1.98 12.39
C ALA A 73 -14.34 -1.66 12.78
N GLY A 74 -14.12 -0.82 13.80
CA GLY A 74 -12.79 -0.47 14.28
C GLY A 74 -11.98 -1.65 14.83
N ILE A 75 -12.62 -2.79 15.14
CA ILE A 75 -11.93 -4.03 15.52
C ILE A 75 -11.22 -4.63 14.30
N PHE A 76 -11.90 -4.69 13.14
CA PHE A 76 -11.42 -5.34 11.94
C PHE A 76 -10.65 -4.41 10.99
N TYR A 77 -10.84 -3.09 11.13
CA TYR A 77 -10.21 -2.05 10.31
C TYR A 77 -9.45 -1.07 11.22
N PRO A 78 -8.16 -1.30 11.49
CA PRO A 78 -7.39 -0.42 12.37
C PRO A 78 -7.27 0.99 11.77
N ASP A 79 -7.55 2.00 12.60
CA ASP A 79 -7.65 3.39 12.15
C ASP A 79 -6.34 4.18 12.28
N ILE A 80 -5.26 3.54 12.74
CA ILE A 80 -3.99 4.24 13.00
C ILE A 80 -3.43 4.95 11.77
N LEU A 81 -3.59 4.36 10.58
CA LEU A 81 -3.12 4.96 9.34
C LEU A 81 -4.07 6.04 8.79
N LEU A 82 -5.27 6.20 9.39
CA LEU A 82 -6.17 7.34 9.13
C LEU A 82 -5.83 8.57 9.97
N LEU A 83 -4.91 8.48 10.93
CA LEU A 83 -4.52 9.62 11.77
C LEU A 83 -4.19 10.90 10.99
N PRO A 84 -3.52 10.88 9.82
CA PRO A 84 -3.31 12.11 9.05
C PRO A 84 -4.62 12.79 8.64
N ALA A 85 -5.65 12.04 8.23
CA ALA A 85 -6.97 12.58 7.90
C ALA A 85 -7.67 13.13 9.16
N ILE A 86 -7.58 12.42 10.26
CA ILE A 86 -8.15 12.84 11.56
C ILE A 86 -7.49 14.13 12.06
N LEU A 87 -6.17 14.26 11.92
CA LEU A 87 -5.46 15.50 12.24
C LEU A 87 -5.94 16.67 11.37
N LEU A 88 -6.17 16.46 10.08
CA LEU A 88 -6.74 17.46 9.18
C LEU A 88 -8.15 17.89 9.65
N ARG A 89 -8.94 16.96 10.21
CA ARG A 89 -10.23 17.29 10.84
C ARG A 89 -10.04 18.19 12.08
N PHE A 90 -9.07 17.91 12.94
CA PHE A 90 -8.75 18.76 14.09
C PHE A 90 -8.23 20.14 13.67
N MET A 91 -7.61 20.27 12.51
CA MET A 91 -7.22 21.56 11.91
C MET A 91 -8.40 22.35 11.34
N GLY A 92 -9.63 21.83 11.41
CA GLY A 92 -10.85 22.51 10.98
C GLY A 92 -11.29 22.24 9.55
N LEU A 93 -10.65 21.33 8.81
CA LEU A 93 -11.11 20.96 7.47
C LEU A 93 -12.45 20.21 7.57
N SER A 94 -13.31 20.38 6.56
CA SER A 94 -14.52 19.55 6.42
C SER A 94 -14.15 18.06 6.22
N PRO A 95 -15.08 17.10 6.45
CA PRO A 95 -14.82 15.68 6.21
C PRO A 95 -14.28 15.41 4.80
N ALA A 96 -14.92 16.01 3.79
CA ALA A 96 -14.46 15.91 2.41
C ALA A 96 -13.08 16.58 2.20
N GLY A 97 -12.82 17.72 2.84
CA GLY A 97 -11.53 18.40 2.79
C GLY A 97 -10.41 17.57 3.42
N ALA A 98 -10.68 16.93 4.56
CA ALA A 98 -9.74 16.05 5.25
C ALA A 98 -9.41 14.81 4.40
N MET A 99 -10.42 14.19 3.76
CA MET A 99 -10.22 13.07 2.85
C MET A 99 -9.39 13.47 1.63
N LYS A 100 -9.66 14.62 0.99
CA LYS A 100 -8.85 15.13 -0.12
C LYS A 100 -7.40 15.37 0.28
N GLY A 101 -7.19 16.01 1.43
CA GLY A 101 -5.86 16.22 1.99
C GLY A 101 -5.15 14.89 2.27
N TYR A 102 -5.87 13.90 2.78
CA TYR A 102 -5.33 12.58 3.03
C TYR A 102 -4.92 11.87 1.74
N ILE A 103 -5.77 11.86 0.72
CA ILE A 103 -5.43 11.30 -0.62
C ILE A 103 -4.17 11.99 -1.16
N PHE A 104 -4.08 13.32 -1.06
CA PHE A 104 -2.89 14.04 -1.51
C PHE A 104 -1.62 13.63 -0.75
N LEU A 105 -1.70 13.45 0.57
CA LEU A 105 -0.58 12.96 1.38
C LEU A 105 -0.17 11.53 1.00
N LEU A 106 -1.14 10.66 0.70
CA LEU A 106 -0.87 9.29 0.23
C LEU A 106 -0.19 9.29 -1.14
N LEU A 107 -0.62 10.13 -2.07
CA LEU A 107 0.03 10.29 -3.38
C LEU A 107 1.49 10.75 -3.23
N LEU A 108 1.74 11.74 -2.37
CA LEU A 108 3.11 12.18 -2.07
C LEU A 108 3.95 11.05 -1.45
N LEU A 109 3.36 10.28 -0.53
CA LEU A 109 4.04 9.15 0.11
C LEU A 109 4.33 8.05 -0.91
N THR A 110 3.38 7.70 -1.78
CA THR A 110 3.55 6.71 -2.85
C THR A 110 4.63 7.13 -3.84
N CYS A 111 4.64 8.39 -4.26
CA CYS A 111 5.71 8.96 -5.07
C CYS A 111 7.08 8.84 -4.38
N TYR A 112 7.17 9.18 -3.11
CA TYR A 112 8.41 9.11 -2.36
C TYR A 112 8.93 7.68 -2.24
N THR A 113 8.08 6.74 -1.81
CA THR A 113 8.46 5.36 -1.55
C THR A 113 8.86 4.63 -2.84
N SER A 114 8.09 4.79 -3.92
CA SER A 114 8.39 4.22 -5.22
C SER A 114 9.66 4.81 -5.85
N TYR A 115 9.88 6.12 -5.74
CA TYR A 115 11.15 6.74 -6.14
C TYR A 115 12.34 6.17 -5.37
N ARG A 116 12.22 6.05 -4.04
CA ARG A 116 13.29 5.53 -3.19
C ARG A 116 13.61 4.07 -3.51
N ALA A 117 12.61 3.24 -3.68
CA ALA A 117 12.78 1.85 -4.07
C ALA A 117 13.44 1.73 -5.45
N GLY A 118 12.90 2.41 -6.46
CA GLY A 118 13.42 2.40 -7.83
C GLY A 118 14.86 2.92 -7.90
N LYS A 119 15.18 4.03 -7.21
CA LYS A 119 16.55 4.60 -7.18
C LYS A 119 17.56 3.67 -6.52
N VAL A 120 17.21 3.03 -5.42
CA VAL A 120 18.15 2.17 -4.67
C VAL A 120 18.34 0.84 -5.39
N ILE A 121 17.27 0.19 -5.81
CA ILE A 121 17.32 -1.13 -6.47
C ILE A 121 17.93 -0.98 -7.87
N GLY A 122 17.47 0.00 -8.64
CA GLY A 122 17.96 0.30 -9.99
C GLY A 122 19.29 1.05 -10.03
N LYS A 123 19.81 1.51 -8.87
CA LYS A 123 21.07 2.27 -8.74
C LYS A 123 21.14 3.49 -9.65
N SER A 124 20.00 4.11 -9.96
CA SER A 124 19.88 5.22 -10.89
C SER A 124 18.79 6.20 -10.47
N HIS A 125 19.11 7.48 -10.52
CA HIS A 125 18.13 8.55 -10.32
C HIS A 125 16.98 8.46 -11.34
N PHE A 126 17.33 8.24 -12.61
CA PHE A 126 16.34 8.10 -13.69
C PHE A 126 15.39 6.92 -13.47
N VAL A 127 15.90 5.74 -13.06
CA VAL A 127 15.06 4.59 -12.72
C VAL A 127 14.12 4.93 -11.57
N GLY A 128 14.59 5.67 -10.57
CA GLY A 128 13.74 6.16 -9.48
C GLY A 128 12.60 7.04 -9.98
N LEU A 129 12.87 7.98 -10.88
CA LEU A 129 11.85 8.87 -11.45
C LEU A 129 10.81 8.08 -12.28
N VAL A 130 11.27 7.20 -13.15
CA VAL A 130 10.38 6.34 -13.97
C VAL A 130 9.50 5.47 -13.09
N THR A 131 10.09 4.81 -12.09
CA THR A 131 9.32 3.99 -11.14
C THR A 131 8.25 4.81 -10.41
N MET A 132 8.60 6.01 -9.94
CA MET A 132 7.67 6.92 -9.28
C MET A 132 6.48 7.27 -10.18
N VAL A 133 6.73 7.70 -11.41
CA VAL A 133 5.68 8.13 -12.33
C VAL A 133 4.77 6.95 -12.70
N LEU A 134 5.35 5.84 -13.18
CA LEU A 134 4.58 4.67 -13.62
C LEU A 134 3.78 4.03 -12.48
N TYR A 135 4.36 3.93 -11.30
CA TYR A 135 3.70 3.31 -10.16
C TYR A 135 2.57 4.18 -9.61
N THR A 136 2.80 5.50 -9.45
CA THR A 136 1.80 6.40 -8.85
C THR A 136 0.66 6.70 -9.83
N MET A 137 0.95 6.82 -11.13
CA MET A 137 -0.06 7.07 -12.16
C MET A 137 -0.62 5.76 -12.76
N GLY A 138 -0.25 4.60 -12.24
CA GLY A 138 -0.77 3.31 -12.67
C GLY A 138 -2.30 3.29 -12.60
N HIS A 139 -2.94 2.68 -13.59
CA HIS A 139 -4.39 2.66 -13.72
C HIS A 139 -5.06 2.09 -12.47
N TYR A 140 -4.59 0.95 -11.98
CA TYR A 140 -5.13 0.29 -10.80
C TYR A 140 -5.05 1.19 -9.55
N HIS A 141 -3.93 1.90 -9.33
CA HIS A 141 -3.80 2.83 -8.20
C HIS A 141 -4.82 3.98 -8.27
N LEU A 142 -5.06 4.54 -9.45
CA LEU A 142 -6.05 5.60 -9.63
C LEU A 142 -7.48 5.07 -9.56
N GLU A 143 -7.74 3.86 -10.03
CA GLU A 143 -9.02 3.18 -9.89
C GLU A 143 -9.37 2.94 -8.43
N ASP A 144 -8.40 2.47 -7.63
CA ASP A 144 -8.57 2.28 -6.19
C ASP A 144 -8.87 3.58 -5.44
N ILE A 145 -8.26 4.70 -5.86
CA ILE A 145 -8.54 5.99 -5.24
C ILE A 145 -9.94 6.50 -5.61
N TYR A 146 -10.36 6.40 -6.89
CA TYR A 146 -11.47 7.19 -7.40
C TYR A 146 -12.72 6.40 -7.70
N ARG A 147 -12.61 5.14 -8.10
CA ARG A 147 -13.75 4.29 -8.43
C ARG A 147 -14.11 3.37 -7.29
N ARG A 148 -13.15 2.61 -6.79
CA ARG A 148 -13.37 1.71 -5.65
C ARG A 148 -13.36 2.44 -4.32
N SER A 149 -12.52 3.47 -4.20
CA SER A 149 -12.23 4.17 -2.94
C SER A 149 -11.74 3.23 -1.84
N ALA A 150 -10.98 2.20 -2.23
CA ALA A 150 -10.44 1.17 -1.34
C ALA A 150 -9.24 1.72 -0.55
N MET A 151 -9.48 2.68 0.36
CA MET A 151 -8.42 3.44 1.05
C MET A 151 -7.41 2.57 1.79
N GLY A 152 -7.82 1.40 2.29
CA GLY A 152 -6.90 0.45 2.90
C GLY A 152 -5.84 -0.04 1.90
N GLU A 153 -6.27 -0.36 0.69
CA GLU A 153 -5.41 -0.81 -0.41
C GLU A 153 -4.54 0.33 -0.95
N VAL A 154 -5.10 1.54 -1.10
CA VAL A 154 -4.34 2.74 -1.48
C VAL A 154 -3.20 3.02 -0.49
N VAL A 155 -3.45 2.86 0.81
CA VAL A 155 -2.40 2.98 1.84
C VAL A 155 -1.36 1.87 1.68
N ALA A 156 -1.80 0.61 1.44
CA ALA A 156 -0.90 -0.50 1.21
C ALA A 156 0.02 -0.26 0.01
N MET A 157 -0.49 0.33 -1.06
CA MET A 157 0.31 0.69 -2.24
C MET A 157 1.45 1.66 -1.92
N ALA A 158 1.32 2.52 -0.92
CA ALA A 158 2.42 3.35 -0.46
C ALA A 158 3.51 2.55 0.28
N PHE A 159 3.18 1.38 0.87
CA PHE A 159 4.12 0.50 1.56
C PHE A 159 4.76 -0.55 0.64
N ILE A 160 4.07 -1.02 -0.41
CA ILE A 160 4.57 -2.08 -1.30
C ILE A 160 5.97 -1.78 -1.88
N PRO A 161 6.31 -0.57 -2.39
CA PRO A 161 7.66 -0.27 -2.83
C PRO A 161 8.70 -0.41 -1.72
N LEU A 162 8.33 -0.14 -0.47
CA LEU A 162 9.20 -0.30 0.69
C LEU A 162 9.43 -1.77 1.04
N VAL A 163 8.49 -2.69 0.74
CA VAL A 163 8.71 -4.14 0.88
C VAL A 163 9.89 -4.55 0.02
N PHE A 164 9.89 -4.19 -1.27
CA PHE A 164 10.98 -4.52 -2.18
C PHE A 164 12.30 -3.88 -1.73
N LEU A 165 12.26 -2.64 -1.27
CA LEU A 165 13.43 -1.95 -0.73
C LEU A 165 13.98 -2.66 0.51
N ALA A 166 13.12 -3.07 1.43
CA ALA A 166 13.49 -3.76 2.66
C ALA A 166 14.07 -5.15 2.36
N LEU A 167 13.45 -5.92 1.46
CA LEU A 167 13.93 -7.23 1.01
C LEU A 167 15.28 -7.09 0.29
N TYR A 168 15.44 -6.07 -0.57
CA TYR A 168 16.70 -5.78 -1.23
C TYR A 168 17.81 -5.41 -0.23
N ASP A 169 17.52 -4.52 0.70
CA ASP A 169 18.47 -4.14 1.76
C ASP A 169 18.85 -5.37 2.59
N TYR A 170 17.90 -6.25 2.86
CA TYR A 170 18.11 -7.43 3.68
C TYR A 170 19.00 -8.48 3.01
N THR A 171 18.87 -8.64 1.69
CA THR A 171 19.52 -9.72 0.94
C THR A 171 20.77 -9.29 0.16
N GLU A 172 20.90 -7.99 -0.16
CA GLU A 172 21.94 -7.49 -1.07
C GLU A 172 22.91 -6.47 -0.44
N ARG A 173 22.62 -5.99 0.79
CA ARG A 173 23.45 -4.96 1.45
C ARG A 173 24.09 -5.50 2.73
N GLU A 174 25.34 -5.13 2.97
CA GLU A 174 26.05 -5.44 4.22
C GLU A 174 25.48 -4.65 5.40
N GLU A 175 25.23 -3.35 5.19
CA GLU A 175 24.58 -2.47 6.16
C GLU A 175 23.07 -2.41 5.90
N ARG A 176 22.32 -3.19 6.66
CA ARG A 176 20.86 -3.26 6.60
C ARG A 176 20.23 -2.15 7.44
N ARG A 177 19.11 -1.65 6.99
CA ARG A 177 18.25 -0.81 7.83
C ARG A 177 17.46 -1.70 8.76
N LYS A 178 17.94 -1.84 10.00
CA LYS A 178 17.26 -2.60 11.04
C LYS A 178 15.88 -1.97 11.31
N GLY A 179 14.86 -2.81 11.52
CA GLY A 179 13.49 -2.38 11.78
C GLY A 179 12.69 -2.03 10.52
N LEU A 180 13.31 -1.97 9.33
CA LEU A 180 12.57 -1.60 8.11
C LEU A 180 11.56 -2.67 7.70
N LEU A 181 11.89 -3.97 7.77
CA LEU A 181 10.95 -5.06 7.52
C LEU A 181 9.81 -5.02 8.53
N CYS A 182 10.13 -4.91 9.82
CA CYS A 182 9.14 -4.78 10.89
C CYS A 182 8.14 -3.64 10.60
N LEU A 183 8.63 -2.43 10.36
CA LEU A 183 7.77 -1.25 10.12
C LEU A 183 6.91 -1.40 8.87
N VAL A 184 7.47 -1.91 7.78
CA VAL A 184 6.76 -2.05 6.51
C VAL A 184 5.67 -3.10 6.60
N PHE A 185 5.96 -4.28 7.16
CA PHE A 185 4.96 -5.35 7.31
C PHE A 185 3.91 -4.99 8.37
N SER A 186 4.28 -4.29 9.45
CA SER A 186 3.31 -3.73 10.40
C SER A 186 2.37 -2.73 9.72
N GLY A 187 2.90 -1.82 8.91
CA GLY A 187 2.10 -0.88 8.13
C GLY A 187 1.11 -1.59 7.20
N LEU A 188 1.57 -2.61 6.47
CA LEU A 188 0.71 -3.40 5.59
C LEU A 188 -0.40 -4.12 6.35
N LEU A 189 -0.08 -4.79 7.46
CA LEU A 189 -1.07 -5.48 8.28
C LEU A 189 -2.12 -4.50 8.84
N LEU A 190 -1.70 -3.29 9.20
CA LEU A 190 -2.58 -2.26 9.75
C LEU A 190 -3.35 -1.45 8.69
N CYS A 191 -3.13 -1.67 7.40
CA CYS A 191 -3.92 -1.00 6.36
C CYS A 191 -4.76 -1.96 5.53
N HIS A 192 -4.19 -3.10 5.10
CA HIS A 192 -4.89 -4.01 4.20
C HIS A 192 -4.35 -5.44 4.35
N THR A 193 -5.12 -6.31 5.00
CA THR A 193 -4.71 -7.68 5.33
C THR A 193 -4.40 -8.52 4.09
N ILE A 194 -5.15 -8.37 3.01
CA ILE A 194 -4.92 -9.13 1.76
C ILE A 194 -3.56 -8.73 1.17
N SER A 195 -3.28 -7.43 1.04
CA SER A 195 -1.97 -6.95 0.57
C SER A 195 -0.82 -7.40 1.47
N PHE A 196 -1.04 -7.46 2.79
CA PHE A 196 -0.06 -8.01 3.72
C PHE A 196 0.25 -9.49 3.41
N VAL A 197 -0.77 -10.34 3.26
CA VAL A 197 -0.61 -11.77 2.95
C VAL A 197 0.12 -11.97 1.62
N LEU A 198 -0.27 -11.23 0.57
CA LEU A 198 0.40 -11.26 -0.72
C LEU A 198 1.87 -10.84 -0.62
N CYS A 199 2.17 -9.77 0.11
CA CYS A 199 3.55 -9.32 0.33
C CYS A 199 4.37 -10.29 1.15
N VAL A 200 3.78 -11.02 2.10
CA VAL A 200 4.44 -12.13 2.82
C VAL A 200 4.79 -13.24 1.83
N GLY A 201 3.86 -13.64 0.96
CA GLY A 201 4.13 -14.62 -0.10
C GLY A 201 5.29 -14.18 -1.01
N ILE A 202 5.29 -12.92 -1.46
CA ILE A 202 6.40 -12.34 -2.25
C ILE A 202 7.72 -12.39 -1.47
N ALA A 203 7.71 -12.05 -0.18
CA ALA A 203 8.90 -12.08 0.67
C ALA A 203 9.45 -13.50 0.81
N VAL A 204 8.60 -14.51 1.00
CA VAL A 204 9.00 -15.92 1.05
C VAL A 204 9.67 -16.32 -0.27
N VAL A 205 9.03 -16.06 -1.41
CA VAL A 205 9.61 -16.37 -2.74
C VAL A 205 10.94 -15.65 -2.93
N TRP A 206 11.02 -14.36 -2.57
CA TRP A 206 12.27 -13.59 -2.65
C TRP A 206 13.40 -14.22 -1.83
N VAL A 207 13.11 -14.61 -0.58
CA VAL A 207 14.08 -15.27 0.32
C VAL A 207 14.50 -16.63 -0.23
N LEU A 208 13.58 -17.45 -0.74
CA LEU A 208 13.90 -18.74 -1.35
C LEU A 208 14.85 -18.59 -2.54
N ILE A 209 14.64 -17.62 -3.41
CA ILE A 209 15.55 -17.33 -4.54
C ILE A 209 16.93 -16.87 -4.03
N ARG A 210 17.00 -16.27 -2.86
CA ARG A 210 18.23 -15.72 -2.25
C ARG A 210 18.75 -16.56 -1.08
N ILE A 211 18.22 -17.76 -0.87
CA ILE A 211 18.46 -18.59 0.32
C ILE A 211 19.94 -18.71 0.67
N ARG A 212 20.80 -18.93 -0.34
CA ARG A 212 22.26 -19.04 -0.14
C ARG A 212 22.93 -17.81 0.45
N LYS A 213 22.29 -16.62 0.35
CA LYS A 213 22.84 -15.35 0.87
C LYS A 213 22.37 -15.05 2.29
N VAL A 214 21.27 -15.64 2.70
CA VAL A 214 20.61 -15.35 3.97
C VAL A 214 20.59 -16.54 4.93
N TRP A 215 21.12 -17.68 4.51
CA TRP A 215 21.16 -18.92 5.30
C TRP A 215 22.36 -18.92 6.26
N ASP A 216 22.36 -17.96 7.19
CA ASP A 216 23.30 -17.91 8.31
C ASP A 216 22.58 -17.44 9.56
N LYS A 217 23.17 -17.75 10.74
CA LYS A 217 22.59 -17.47 12.04
C LYS A 217 22.23 -15.99 12.25
N LYS A 218 23.07 -15.07 11.75
CA LYS A 218 22.87 -13.62 11.91
C LYS A 218 21.64 -13.13 11.11
N HIS A 219 21.46 -13.64 9.88
CA HIS A 219 20.30 -13.31 9.05
C HIS A 219 19.02 -13.91 9.65
N ILE A 220 19.05 -15.19 10.02
CA ILE A 220 17.88 -15.87 10.59
C ILE A 220 17.43 -15.17 11.88
N LEU A 221 18.32 -14.92 12.82
CA LEU A 221 17.98 -14.19 14.05
C LEU A 221 17.48 -12.77 13.77
N GLY A 222 18.06 -12.10 12.77
CA GLY A 222 17.59 -10.78 12.35
C GLY A 222 16.16 -10.79 11.83
N VAL A 223 15.80 -11.74 10.95
CA VAL A 223 14.40 -11.89 10.46
C VAL A 223 13.44 -12.22 11.60
N LEU A 224 13.83 -13.15 12.48
CA LEU A 224 13.00 -13.50 13.64
C LEU A 224 12.75 -12.29 14.55
N ALA A 225 13.74 -11.44 14.76
CA ALA A 225 13.58 -10.21 15.53
C ALA A 225 12.63 -9.20 14.84
N GLU A 226 12.71 -9.05 13.50
CA GLU A 226 11.80 -8.21 12.72
C GLU A 226 10.37 -8.74 12.74
N ILE A 227 10.17 -10.07 12.63
CA ILE A 227 8.86 -10.71 12.74
C ILE A 227 8.28 -10.51 14.14
N LEU A 228 9.07 -10.78 15.18
CA LEU A 228 8.63 -10.57 16.56
C LEU A 228 8.24 -9.11 16.80
N GLY A 229 9.06 -8.17 16.30
CA GLY A 229 8.75 -6.75 16.37
C GLY A 229 7.43 -6.40 15.69
N CYS A 230 7.17 -6.96 14.49
CA CYS A 230 5.91 -6.76 13.77
C CYS A 230 4.72 -7.32 14.58
N VAL A 231 4.81 -8.53 15.11
CA VAL A 231 3.77 -9.17 15.93
C VAL A 231 3.46 -8.30 17.16
N LEU A 232 4.48 -7.85 17.88
CA LEU A 232 4.29 -7.03 19.09
C LEU A 232 3.73 -5.64 18.75
N LEU A 233 4.23 -5.00 17.70
CA LEU A 233 3.78 -3.65 17.31
C LEU A 233 2.32 -3.62 16.85
N THR A 234 1.83 -4.72 16.29
CA THR A 234 0.45 -4.84 15.78
C THR A 234 -0.50 -5.59 16.73
N ALA A 235 -0.05 -5.96 17.93
CA ALA A 235 -0.81 -6.76 18.89
C ALA A 235 -2.17 -6.13 19.26
N PHE A 236 -2.24 -4.81 19.40
CA PHE A 236 -3.47 -4.08 19.67
C PHE A 236 -4.56 -4.26 18.59
N TYR A 237 -4.19 -4.71 17.39
CA TYR A 237 -5.10 -5.00 16.29
C TYR A 237 -5.46 -6.48 16.22
N TRP A 238 -4.47 -7.38 16.07
CA TRP A 238 -4.77 -8.78 15.80
C TRP A 238 -5.30 -9.53 17.03
N ILE A 239 -4.97 -9.11 18.28
CA ILE A 239 -5.51 -9.78 19.48
C ILE A 239 -7.03 -9.61 19.55
N PRO A 240 -7.62 -8.39 19.51
CA PRO A 240 -9.09 -8.24 19.49
C PRO A 240 -9.76 -8.96 18.31
N VAL A 241 -9.12 -8.98 17.12
CA VAL A 241 -9.65 -9.73 15.97
C VAL A 241 -9.73 -11.22 16.28
N LEU A 242 -8.67 -11.82 16.85
CA LEU A 242 -8.68 -13.25 17.21
C LEU A 242 -9.70 -13.56 18.30
N GLU A 243 -9.87 -12.69 19.29
CA GLU A 243 -10.90 -12.84 20.33
C GLU A 243 -12.29 -12.92 19.69
N GLN A 244 -12.60 -11.99 18.76
CA GLN A 244 -13.89 -11.99 18.07
C GLN A 244 -14.10 -13.27 17.25
N PHE A 245 -13.07 -13.75 16.54
CA PHE A 245 -13.18 -15.00 15.78
C PHE A 245 -13.31 -16.24 16.67
N ALA A 246 -12.79 -16.22 17.90
CA ALA A 246 -12.94 -17.32 18.85
C ALA A 246 -14.36 -17.38 19.46
N ASP A 247 -14.98 -16.22 19.68
CA ASP A 247 -16.25 -16.11 20.42
C ASP A 247 -17.48 -16.05 19.50
N GLY A 248 -17.32 -15.75 18.20
CA GLY A 248 -18.43 -15.52 17.29
C GLY A 248 -18.36 -16.20 15.94
N THR A 249 -19.54 -16.36 15.34
CA THR A 249 -19.68 -16.70 13.92
C THR A 249 -20.10 -15.46 13.15
N PHE A 250 -19.40 -15.16 12.07
CA PHE A 250 -19.69 -14.00 11.24
C PHE A 250 -20.53 -14.38 10.04
N TYR A 251 -21.47 -13.52 9.68
CA TYR A 251 -22.35 -13.69 8.52
C TYR A 251 -21.56 -13.96 7.24
N VAL A 252 -20.45 -13.23 7.06
CA VAL A 252 -19.57 -13.35 5.89
C VAL A 252 -18.92 -14.73 5.76
N SER A 253 -18.66 -15.40 6.89
CA SER A 253 -18.06 -16.75 6.90
C SER A 253 -19.07 -17.88 6.77
N THR A 254 -20.37 -17.57 6.90
CA THR A 254 -21.44 -18.56 6.88
C THR A 254 -22.38 -18.41 5.69
N ASN A 255 -22.28 -17.32 4.94
CA ASN A 255 -23.18 -17.04 3.83
C ASN A 255 -22.49 -17.34 2.48
N PRO A 256 -23.03 -18.32 1.69
CA PRO A 256 -22.48 -18.66 0.38
C PRO A 256 -22.57 -17.51 -0.65
N ALA A 257 -23.41 -16.49 -0.41
CA ALA A 257 -23.46 -15.31 -1.30
C ALA A 257 -22.15 -14.49 -1.35
N PHE A 258 -21.22 -14.73 -0.41
CA PHE A 258 -19.89 -14.16 -0.42
C PHE A 258 -18.83 -15.12 -1.00
N GLU A 259 -19.23 -16.17 -1.68
CA GLU A 259 -18.28 -17.00 -2.44
C GLU A 259 -17.71 -16.18 -3.60
N THR A 260 -16.40 -15.93 -3.50
CA THR A 260 -15.65 -15.11 -4.47
C THR A 260 -15.41 -15.80 -5.82
N GLN A 261 -15.94 -17.02 -6.03
CA GLN A 261 -15.69 -17.81 -7.24
C GLN A 261 -16.20 -17.12 -8.52
N ASP A 262 -17.31 -16.40 -8.43
CA ASP A 262 -17.90 -15.68 -9.58
C ASP A 262 -17.15 -14.38 -9.92
N GLU A 263 -16.34 -13.85 -8.97
CA GLU A 263 -15.53 -12.65 -9.14
C GLU A 263 -14.05 -12.95 -9.44
N MET A 264 -13.64 -14.23 -9.39
CA MET A 264 -12.28 -14.61 -9.73
C MET A 264 -11.99 -14.34 -11.19
N MET A 265 -10.96 -13.56 -11.44
CA MET A 265 -10.49 -13.25 -12.78
C MET A 265 -10.05 -14.51 -13.50
N THR A 266 -10.76 -14.86 -14.56
CA THR A 266 -10.31 -15.92 -15.47
C THR A 266 -9.21 -15.38 -16.38
N MET A 267 -8.28 -16.27 -16.82
CA MET A 267 -7.29 -15.93 -17.86
C MET A 267 -7.96 -15.33 -19.11
N LEU A 268 -9.19 -15.73 -19.42
CA LEU A 268 -9.98 -15.18 -20.52
C LEU A 268 -10.41 -13.72 -20.23
N GLY A 269 -10.72 -13.39 -19.00
CA GLY A 269 -11.02 -12.01 -18.56
C GLY A 269 -9.81 -11.09 -18.70
N ILE A 270 -8.62 -11.62 -18.41
CA ILE A 270 -7.34 -10.92 -18.59
C ILE A 270 -7.11 -10.59 -20.08
N VAL A 271 -7.28 -11.59 -20.97
CA VAL A 271 -7.04 -11.44 -22.41
C VAL A 271 -8.16 -10.64 -23.10
N SER A 272 -9.38 -10.66 -22.58
CA SER A 272 -10.54 -9.96 -23.18
C SER A 272 -10.65 -8.48 -22.84
N GLY A 273 -9.70 -7.93 -22.07
CA GLY A 273 -9.67 -6.50 -21.72
C GLY A 273 -10.73 -6.07 -20.68
N ARG A 274 -11.33 -7.02 -19.96
CA ARG A 274 -12.23 -6.74 -18.81
C ARG A 274 -11.48 -6.39 -17.54
N LEU A 275 -10.14 -6.34 -17.63
CA LEU A 275 -9.26 -5.93 -16.53
C LEU A 275 -9.12 -4.42 -16.47
N SER A 276 -8.84 -3.95 -15.26
CA SER A 276 -8.39 -2.60 -14.95
C SER A 276 -7.03 -2.22 -15.55
N VAL A 277 -6.32 -3.15 -16.20
CA VAL A 277 -5.09 -2.87 -16.96
C VAL A 277 -5.44 -2.58 -18.40
N SER A 278 -5.19 -1.35 -18.86
CA SER A 278 -5.41 -1.01 -20.25
C SER A 278 -4.38 -1.71 -21.16
N PHE A 279 -4.80 -2.08 -22.38
CA PHE A 279 -3.87 -2.60 -23.40
C PHE A 279 -2.68 -1.66 -23.64
N ALA A 280 -2.87 -0.35 -23.43
CA ALA A 280 -1.81 0.64 -23.54
C ALA A 280 -0.75 0.46 -22.44
N GLU A 281 -1.16 0.22 -21.19
CA GLU A 281 -0.23 -0.04 -20.07
C GLU A 281 0.53 -1.35 -20.28
N LEU A 282 -0.17 -2.40 -20.69
CA LEU A 282 0.45 -3.67 -21.05
C LEU A 282 1.45 -3.49 -22.20
N GLY A 283 1.09 -2.72 -23.24
CA GLY A 283 1.96 -2.42 -24.36
C GLY A 283 3.20 -1.62 -23.97
N ILE A 284 3.04 -0.56 -23.16
CA ILE A 284 4.15 0.23 -22.60
C ILE A 284 5.05 -0.65 -21.75
N PHE A 285 4.45 -1.48 -20.92
CA PHE A 285 5.17 -2.43 -20.07
C PHE A 285 6.00 -3.39 -20.91
N LEU A 286 5.40 -4.07 -21.89
CA LEU A 286 6.10 -4.99 -22.80
C LEU A 286 7.22 -4.27 -23.57
N LEU A 287 6.99 -3.03 -24.02
CA LEU A 287 8.02 -2.22 -24.65
C LEU A 287 9.19 -1.93 -23.70
N LEU A 288 8.91 -1.55 -22.46
CA LEU A 288 9.94 -1.31 -21.44
C LEU A 288 10.71 -2.60 -21.10
N VAL A 289 10.00 -3.76 -21.02
CA VAL A 289 10.63 -5.07 -20.86
C VAL A 289 11.58 -5.36 -22.03
N MET A 290 11.12 -5.18 -23.27
CA MET A 290 11.94 -5.44 -24.47
C MET A 290 13.17 -4.53 -24.54
N LEU A 291 13.01 -3.23 -24.22
CA LEU A 291 14.11 -2.27 -24.17
C LEU A 291 15.09 -2.59 -23.04
N GLY A 292 14.57 -2.97 -21.87
CA GLY A 292 15.37 -3.39 -20.72
C GLY A 292 16.14 -4.68 -20.99
N LEU A 293 15.49 -5.67 -21.59
CA LEU A 293 16.13 -6.93 -22.00
C LEU A 293 17.23 -6.69 -23.04
N ARG A 294 16.97 -5.84 -24.06
CA ARG A 294 17.96 -5.51 -25.09
C ARG A 294 19.18 -4.82 -24.51
N SER A 295 19.00 -3.94 -23.49
CA SER A 295 20.11 -3.20 -22.86
C SER A 295 20.84 -4.01 -21.78
N GLN A 296 20.22 -5.05 -21.20
CA GLN A 296 20.66 -5.68 -19.94
C GLN A 296 20.61 -7.23 -19.97
N ILE A 297 20.67 -7.87 -21.14
CA ILE A 297 20.66 -9.35 -21.27
C ILE A 297 21.67 -10.04 -20.33
N LYS A 298 22.73 -9.35 -19.93
CA LYS A 298 23.73 -9.83 -18.97
C LYS A 298 23.34 -9.64 -17.49
N ASN A 299 22.29 -8.86 -17.18
CA ASN A 299 21.91 -8.53 -15.80
C ASN A 299 20.63 -9.25 -15.36
N LYS A 300 20.80 -10.52 -14.88
CA LYS A 300 19.68 -11.35 -14.37
C LYS A 300 18.85 -10.66 -13.26
N LYS A 301 19.41 -9.67 -12.55
CA LYS A 301 18.69 -8.92 -11.49
C LYS A 301 17.67 -7.94 -12.08
N ALA A 302 17.96 -7.30 -13.20
CA ALA A 302 17.03 -6.42 -13.89
C ALA A 302 15.82 -7.20 -14.42
N ILE A 303 16.06 -8.39 -14.97
CA ILE A 303 15.01 -9.29 -15.46
C ILE A 303 14.09 -9.72 -14.31
N LEU A 304 14.65 -10.08 -13.15
CA LEU A 304 13.86 -10.47 -11.98
C LEU A 304 13.01 -9.31 -11.45
N CYS A 305 13.58 -8.11 -11.32
CA CYS A 305 12.82 -6.91 -10.92
C CYS A 305 11.70 -6.59 -11.91
N LEU A 306 11.95 -6.81 -13.20
CA LEU A 306 10.96 -6.60 -14.24
C LEU A 306 9.83 -7.64 -14.17
N CYS A 307 10.14 -8.93 -13.98
CA CYS A 307 9.15 -9.99 -13.79
C CYS A 307 8.31 -9.79 -12.52
N LEU A 308 8.91 -9.29 -11.44
CA LEU A 308 8.18 -8.95 -10.21
C LEU A 308 7.28 -7.73 -10.40
N ALA A 309 7.74 -6.71 -11.13
CA ALA A 309 6.91 -5.56 -11.48
C ALA A 309 5.71 -5.96 -12.36
N VAL A 310 5.89 -6.92 -13.28
CA VAL A 310 4.78 -7.53 -14.07
C VAL A 310 3.79 -8.24 -13.15
N GLY A 311 4.30 -9.10 -12.27
CA GLY A 311 3.46 -9.84 -11.34
C GLY A 311 2.60 -8.91 -10.47
N LEU A 312 3.14 -7.74 -10.08
CA LEU A 312 2.41 -6.73 -9.31
C LEU A 312 1.41 -5.90 -10.13
N LEU A 313 1.59 -5.81 -11.44
CA LEU A 313 0.60 -5.19 -12.35
C LEU A 313 -0.53 -6.14 -12.71
N LEU A 314 -0.35 -7.44 -12.49
CA LEU A 314 -1.34 -8.48 -12.79
C LEU A 314 -2.13 -8.95 -11.55
N ILE A 315 -1.81 -8.43 -10.37
CA ILE A 315 -2.54 -8.61 -9.10
C ILE A 315 -3.41 -7.40 -8.84
#